data_198d95a4c5103a42791d6013169dc838
#
_entry.id   198d95a4c5103a42791d6013169dc838
#
_cell.length_a   1.000
_cell.length_b   1.000
_cell.length_c   1.000
_cell.angle_alpha   90.00
_cell.angle_beta   90.00
_cell.angle_gamma   90.00
#
_symmetry.space_group_name_H-M   'P 1'
#
loop_
_entity.id
_entity.type
_entity.pdbx_description
1 polymer ?
#
loop_
_entity_poly.entity_id
_entity_poly.type
_entity_poly.pdbx_seq_one_letter_code
_entity_poly.pdbx_strand_id
1 'polypeptide(L)'
;MLGRNSQKFTDASIMEAEIETTGYCGGDAKKGGFIEISLADVSATVWDTTVVQDYKTCVLGNLQKIKIVFKGDSEMRNFHKIINQWKEYLDYQLGDKEC
;
A
#
# COMPACT_ATOMS: atom_id res chain seq x y z
N MET A 1 10.22 17.04 7.23
CA MET A 1 10.95 16.50 6.07
C MET A 1 10.16 15.34 5.46
N LEU A 2 9.98 15.34 4.15
CA LEU A 2 9.28 14.27 3.46
C LEU A 2 10.28 13.24 2.95
N GLY A 3 10.03 11.98 3.27
CA GLY A 3 10.73 10.87 2.66
C GLY A 3 9.89 10.27 1.55
N ARG A 4 10.51 9.92 0.45
CA ARG A 4 9.83 9.36 -0.70
C ARG A 4 10.65 8.24 -1.32
N ASN A 5 9.97 7.18 -1.70
CA ASN A 5 10.58 6.07 -2.43
C ASN A 5 9.62 5.64 -3.53
N SER A 6 10.15 5.46 -4.72
CA SER A 6 9.38 5.01 -5.87
C SER A 6 10.20 3.97 -6.62
N GLN A 7 9.56 2.85 -6.96
CA GLN A 7 10.27 1.76 -7.61
C GLN A 7 9.33 0.97 -8.50
N LYS A 8 9.85 0.52 -9.62
CA LYS A 8 9.14 -0.39 -10.52
C LYS A 8 9.54 -1.82 -10.22
N PHE A 9 8.56 -2.69 -10.27
CA PHE A 9 8.72 -4.13 -10.06
C PHE A 9 8.29 -4.84 -11.33
N THR A 10 9.23 -5.55 -11.93
CA THR A 10 9.06 -6.12 -13.27
C THR A 10 9.06 -7.64 -13.23
N ASP A 11 8.02 -8.22 -13.78
CA ASP A 11 7.88 -9.63 -14.06
C ASP A 11 7.09 -9.72 -15.37
N ALA A 12 6.23 -10.70 -15.52
CA ALA A 12 5.29 -10.73 -16.65
C ALA A 12 4.39 -9.49 -16.66
N SER A 13 4.04 -8.98 -15.48
CA SER A 13 3.43 -7.66 -15.31
C SER A 13 4.45 -6.67 -14.78
N ILE A 14 4.23 -5.39 -14.99
CA ILE A 14 5.09 -4.34 -14.45
C ILE A 14 4.23 -3.42 -13.58
N MET A 15 4.63 -3.29 -12.32
CA MET A 15 3.93 -2.45 -11.35
C MET A 15 4.89 -1.41 -10.79
N GLU A 16 4.36 -0.26 -10.46
CA GLU A 16 5.11 0.78 -9.77
C GLU A 16 4.53 0.98 -8.38
N ALA A 17 5.40 0.95 -7.38
CA ALA A 17 5.02 1.22 -6.00
C ALA A 17 5.71 2.48 -5.53
N GLU A 18 4.96 3.34 -4.87
CA GLU A 18 5.49 4.59 -4.35
C GLU A 18 4.99 4.81 -2.93
N ILE A 19 5.88 5.29 -2.07
CA ILE A 19 5.54 5.64 -0.70
C ILE A 19 6.14 7.00 -0.37
N GLU A 20 5.37 7.82 0.33
CA GLU A 20 5.81 9.13 0.80
C GLU A 20 5.36 9.29 2.23
N THR A 21 6.22 9.81 3.10
CA THR A 21 5.88 9.96 4.51
C THR A 21 6.61 11.15 5.12
N THR A 22 5.95 11.80 6.09
CA THR A 22 6.58 12.81 6.93
C THR A 22 7.36 12.20 8.09
N GLY A 23 7.14 10.90 8.38
CA GLY A 23 7.52 10.34 9.66
C GLY A 23 6.56 10.77 10.76
N TYR A 24 6.80 10.29 11.97
CA TYR A 24 5.94 10.62 13.10
C TYR A 24 6.09 12.10 13.48
N CYS A 25 4.97 12.77 13.68
CA CYS A 25 4.93 14.19 14.01
C CYS A 25 4.30 14.49 15.36
N GLY A 26 3.89 13.46 16.09
CA GLY A 26 3.40 13.63 17.46
C GLY A 26 1.93 13.94 17.56
N GLY A 27 1.09 13.31 16.73
CA GLY A 27 -0.36 13.48 16.82
C GLY A 27 -1.08 12.38 16.09
N ASP A 28 -2.40 12.34 16.25
CA ASP A 28 -3.25 11.34 15.62
C ASP A 28 -4.35 12.01 14.80
N ALA A 29 -5.02 11.21 13.96
CA ALA A 29 -6.23 11.60 13.24
C ALA A 29 -6.11 12.95 12.52
N LYS A 30 -5.17 13.07 11.61
CA LYS A 30 -4.90 14.26 10.80
C LYS A 30 -4.00 15.30 11.47
N LYS A 31 -3.62 15.11 12.73
CA LYS A 31 -2.75 16.05 13.44
C LYS A 31 -1.30 15.63 13.47
N GLY A 32 -1.02 14.38 13.21
CA GLY A 32 0.34 13.86 13.18
C GLY A 32 0.91 13.84 11.78
N GLY A 33 1.83 12.90 11.55
CA GLY A 33 2.38 12.68 10.23
C GLY A 33 1.42 11.96 9.31
N PHE A 34 1.91 11.62 8.12
CA PHE A 34 1.13 10.82 7.19
C PHE A 34 2.02 9.82 6.46
N ILE A 35 1.39 8.79 5.93
CA ILE A 35 1.98 7.89 4.94
C ILE A 35 1.03 7.84 3.75
N GLU A 36 1.54 8.11 2.58
CA GLU A 36 0.80 7.97 1.34
C GLU A 36 1.44 6.84 0.54
N ILE A 37 0.64 5.84 0.18
CA ILE A 37 1.12 4.76 -0.66
C ILE A 37 0.35 4.76 -1.97
N SER A 38 1.01 4.35 -3.04
CA SER A 38 0.33 4.13 -4.29
C SER A 38 0.90 2.91 -5.00
N LEU A 39 0.01 2.22 -5.70
CA LEU A 39 0.35 1.11 -6.58
C LEU A 39 -0.21 1.46 -7.95
N ALA A 40 0.60 1.33 -8.96
CA ALA A 40 0.19 1.66 -10.32
C ALA A 40 0.47 0.51 -11.27
N ASP A 41 -0.42 0.32 -12.23
CA ASP A 41 -0.18 -0.60 -13.34
C ASP A 41 0.61 0.14 -14.41
N VAL A 42 1.79 -0.36 -14.72
CA VAL A 42 2.58 0.14 -15.83
C VAL A 42 2.32 -0.70 -17.06
N SER A 43 2.21 -2.01 -16.89
CA SER A 43 1.95 -2.91 -18.02
C SER A 43 1.43 -4.26 -17.55
N ALA A 44 0.33 -4.69 -18.12
CA ALA A 44 -0.19 -6.06 -18.00
C ALA A 44 -0.50 -6.52 -16.58
N THR A 45 -0.79 -5.61 -15.66
CA THR A 45 -1.20 -5.98 -14.31
C THR A 45 -2.69 -6.33 -14.31
N VAL A 46 -3.01 -7.51 -13.77
CA VAL A 46 -4.39 -7.94 -13.63
C VAL A 46 -4.75 -7.87 -12.16
N TRP A 47 -5.64 -6.98 -11.81
CA TRP A 47 -6.10 -6.80 -10.43
C TRP A 47 -7.52 -6.28 -10.39
N ASP A 48 -8.22 -6.66 -9.33
CA ASP A 48 -9.54 -6.14 -9.03
C ASP A 48 -9.47 -5.43 -7.68
N THR A 49 -10.20 -4.34 -7.56
CA THR A 49 -10.27 -3.58 -6.32
C THR A 49 -11.71 -3.49 -5.87
N THR A 50 -11.95 -3.87 -4.63
CA THR A 50 -13.27 -3.78 -4.02
C THR A 50 -13.24 -2.68 -2.97
N VAL A 51 -14.16 -1.75 -3.06
CA VAL A 51 -14.31 -0.67 -2.11
C VAL A 51 -15.63 -0.87 -1.36
N VAL A 52 -15.58 -0.80 -0.04
CA VAL A 52 -16.75 -0.97 0.81
C VAL A 52 -16.94 0.30 1.63
N GLN A 53 -18.13 0.88 1.54
CA GLN A 53 -18.50 2.07 2.32
C GLN A 53 -19.99 2.02 2.63
N ASP A 54 -20.34 2.24 3.89
CA ASP A 54 -21.74 2.28 4.34
C ASP A 54 -22.52 1.02 3.93
N TYR A 55 -21.92 -0.15 4.11
CA TYR A 55 -22.48 -1.45 3.73
C TYR A 55 -22.70 -1.62 2.22
N LYS A 56 -22.16 -0.73 1.42
CA LYS A 56 -22.20 -0.84 -0.03
C LYS A 56 -20.84 -1.29 -0.56
N THR A 57 -20.87 -2.20 -1.50
CA THR A 57 -19.67 -2.75 -2.10
C THR A 57 -19.59 -2.31 -3.55
N CYS A 58 -18.44 -1.81 -3.95
CA CYS A 58 -18.17 -1.43 -5.34
C CYS A 58 -16.92 -2.15 -5.79
N VAL A 59 -17.00 -2.88 -6.90
CA VAL A 59 -15.85 -3.57 -7.48
C VAL A 59 -15.37 -2.77 -8.67
N LEU A 60 -14.08 -2.41 -8.63
CA LEU A 60 -13.43 -1.65 -9.69
C LEU A 60 -12.36 -2.52 -10.32
N GLY A 61 -12.53 -2.87 -11.58
CA GLY A 61 -11.54 -3.65 -12.31
C GLY A 61 -10.65 -2.78 -13.17
N ASN A 62 -9.49 -3.27 -13.51
CA ASN A 62 -8.56 -2.62 -14.45
C ASN A 62 -8.19 -1.18 -14.08
N LEU A 63 -7.94 -0.94 -12.79
CA LEU A 63 -7.51 0.37 -12.34
C LEU A 63 -6.09 0.65 -12.80
N GLN A 64 -5.82 1.90 -13.14
CA GLN A 64 -4.47 2.32 -13.46
C GLN A 64 -3.64 2.55 -12.20
N LYS A 65 -4.26 3.03 -11.13
CA LYS A 65 -3.54 3.40 -9.92
C LYS A 65 -4.45 3.40 -8.71
N ILE A 66 -3.91 2.93 -7.60
CA ILE A 66 -4.56 2.99 -6.28
C ILE A 66 -3.69 3.84 -5.37
N LYS A 67 -4.31 4.76 -4.65
CA LYS A 67 -3.62 5.60 -3.69
C LYS A 67 -4.36 5.58 -2.36
N ILE A 68 -3.63 5.38 -1.27
CA ILE A 68 -4.18 5.38 0.07
C ILE A 68 -3.32 6.30 0.94
N VAL A 69 -3.96 7.14 1.74
CA VAL A 69 -3.27 8.03 2.66
C VAL A 69 -3.70 7.72 4.08
N PHE A 70 -2.73 7.41 4.93
CA PHE A 70 -2.95 7.20 6.36
C PHE A 70 -2.53 8.48 7.08
N LYS A 71 -3.43 9.06 7.84
CA LYS A 71 -3.22 10.35 8.50
C LYS A 71 -3.21 10.20 10.00
N GLY A 72 -2.07 10.49 10.61
CA GLY A 72 -1.88 10.40 12.03
C GLY A 72 -0.84 9.35 12.41
N ASP A 73 -0.19 9.56 13.55
CA ASP A 73 0.88 8.67 13.98
C ASP A 73 0.37 7.27 14.34
N SER A 74 -0.83 7.18 14.91
CA SER A 74 -1.44 5.89 15.24
C SER A 74 -1.72 5.06 13.98
N GLU A 75 -2.29 5.68 12.96
CA GLU A 75 -2.57 5.05 11.68
C GLU A 75 -1.28 4.60 11.02
N MET A 76 -0.22 5.40 11.11
CA MET A 76 1.08 5.05 10.57
C MET A 76 1.68 3.84 11.28
N ARG A 77 1.59 3.79 12.61
CA ARG A 77 2.08 2.65 13.38
C ARG A 77 1.34 1.37 13.02
N ASN A 78 0.03 1.46 12.92
CA ASN A 78 -0.79 0.31 12.54
C ASN A 78 -0.46 -0.17 11.14
N PHE A 79 -0.30 0.74 10.19
CA PHE A 79 0.07 0.38 8.84
C PHE A 79 1.44 -0.31 8.80
N HIS A 80 2.41 0.20 9.55
CA HIS A 80 3.73 -0.42 9.64
C HIS A 80 3.65 -1.85 10.17
N LYS A 81 2.83 -2.06 11.20
CA LYS A 81 2.60 -3.41 11.75
C LYS A 81 1.94 -4.32 10.72
N ILE A 82 0.98 -3.80 9.97
CA ILE A 82 0.29 -4.57 8.93
C ILE A 82 1.28 -5.02 7.86
N ILE A 83 2.13 -4.12 7.39
CA ILE A 83 3.12 -4.46 6.37
C ILE A 83 4.06 -5.54 6.86
N ASN A 84 4.55 -5.43 8.10
CA ASN A 84 5.46 -6.42 8.66
C ASN A 84 4.79 -7.79 8.76
N GLN A 85 3.54 -7.82 9.20
CA GLN A 85 2.77 -9.05 9.32
C GLN A 85 2.56 -9.69 7.93
N TRP A 86 2.18 -8.88 6.96
CA TRP A 86 1.96 -9.38 5.61
C TRP A 86 3.25 -9.87 4.97
N LYS A 87 4.35 -9.18 5.20
CA LYS A 87 5.64 -9.61 4.68
C LYS A 87 6.01 -10.99 5.22
N GLU A 88 5.90 -11.19 6.52
CA GLU A 88 6.21 -12.49 7.14
C GLU A 88 5.32 -13.59 6.58
N TYR A 89 4.03 -13.32 6.46
CA TYR A 89 3.11 -14.30 5.95
C TYR A 89 3.42 -14.67 4.50
N LEU A 90 3.68 -13.68 3.66
CA LEU A 90 3.99 -13.92 2.26
C LEU A 90 5.34 -14.62 2.08
N ASP A 91 6.32 -14.28 2.90
CA ASP A 91 7.61 -14.98 2.88
C ASP A 91 7.41 -16.46 3.17
N TYR A 92 6.55 -16.77 4.13
CA TYR A 92 6.23 -18.15 4.46
C TYR A 92 5.49 -18.86 3.32
N GLN A 93 4.50 -18.19 2.71
CA GLN A 93 3.66 -18.81 1.68
C GLN A 93 4.32 -18.87 0.31
N LEU A 94 5.11 -17.89 -0.03
CA LEU A 94 5.66 -17.74 -1.38
C LEU A 94 7.16 -17.91 -1.45
N GLY A 95 7.88 -17.43 -0.44
CA GLY A 95 9.33 -17.32 -0.50
C GLY A 95 10.06 -18.64 -0.41
N ASP A 96 9.56 -19.57 0.41
CA ASP A 96 10.23 -20.85 0.67
C ASP A 96 9.65 -22.00 -0.14
N LYS A 97 8.69 -21.73 -0.97
CA LYS A 97 8.09 -22.77 -1.80
C LYS A 97 8.76 -22.82 -3.13
N GLU A 98 9.67 -23.74 -3.24
CA GLU A 98 10.18 -24.08 -4.55
C GLU A 98 9.18 -24.99 -5.23
N CYS A 99 8.76 -24.56 -6.36
CA CYS A 99 7.89 -25.35 -7.19
C CYS A 99 8.71 -26.19 -8.13
#